data_ef87c35e8c335d1526ef31909472139b
#
_entry.id   ef87c35e8c335d1526ef31909472139b
#
_cell.length_a   1.000
_cell.length_b   1.000
_cell.length_c   1.000
_cell.angle_alpha   90.00
_cell.angle_beta   90.00
_cell.angle_gamma   90.00
#
_symmetry.space_group_name_H-M   'P 1'
#
loop_
_entity.id
_entity.type
_entity.pdbx_description
1 polymer ?
#
loop_
_entity_poly.entity_id
_entity_poly.type
_entity_poly.pdbx_seq_one_letter_code
_entity_poly.pdbx_strand_id
1 'polypeptide(L)'
;MPISRVAASCAVAACIAAASWAHAQGSINPNISVIPRFVIRSDDGGKLSEGRREFSQPDLQFQELEIAIESYLNPFAKADVILTLPGPDIGAGKLGIEELYATVVRGLPLDLNLRVGKYRAEFGKLNMIHPHAWPFVSAPLVEQRFFGESLNDLGISASILLPTGDVYTKLTVDLLRGTSVADGAGIADTTGRKPFYANSARLSGFFSLDDNSDLEVGLSGYTGIHDPYERERFWYGNLDVKYKYRPSSYTSLVVQGEYLLNARKGGEDASLTPFRDVLGRPEMRSISSSGMYLFADYTFLKLYSIGVRYDRSASPYSGDDVARGFAVFAGYYPVEETLGLRLEYANTVGNAPGVSAAVNSIALQVLFSLGPHKAHPF
;
A
#
# COMPACT_ATOMS: atom_id res chain seq x y z
N MET A 1 -36.62 24.97 13.22
CA MET A 1 -36.83 24.69 11.78
C MET A 1 -36.04 23.43 11.38
N PRO A 2 -36.68 22.27 11.09
CA PRO A 2 -35.99 21.04 10.70
C PRO A 2 -36.34 20.62 9.28
N ILE A 3 -36.15 21.50 8.29
CA ILE A 3 -36.50 21.19 6.89
C ILE A 3 -35.30 20.73 6.08
N SER A 4 -34.07 20.98 6.52
CA SER A 4 -32.86 20.68 5.75
C SER A 4 -32.41 19.22 5.80
N ARG A 5 -32.78 18.47 6.83
CA ARG A 5 -32.36 17.04 6.95
C ARG A 5 -33.23 16.08 6.14
N VAL A 6 -34.47 16.40 5.90
CA VAL A 6 -35.39 15.59 5.09
C VAL A 6 -35.05 15.70 3.59
N ALA A 7 -34.66 16.88 3.12
CA ALA A 7 -34.30 17.10 1.73
C ALA A 7 -33.03 16.34 1.28
N ALA A 8 -32.01 16.25 2.15
CA ALA A 8 -30.81 15.48 1.85
C ALA A 8 -31.06 13.97 1.80
N SER A 9 -31.88 13.44 2.70
CA SER A 9 -32.27 12.02 2.70
C SER A 9 -33.13 11.63 1.49
N CYS A 10 -34.00 12.54 1.02
CA CYS A 10 -34.80 12.30 -0.18
C CYS A 10 -33.95 12.35 -1.47
N ALA A 11 -32.92 13.19 -1.53
CA ALA A 11 -32.04 13.24 -2.70
C ALA A 11 -31.21 11.96 -2.87
N VAL A 12 -30.67 11.40 -1.77
CA VAL A 12 -29.94 10.13 -1.80
C VAL A 12 -30.88 8.97 -2.15
N ALA A 13 -32.07 8.93 -1.60
CA ALA A 13 -33.08 7.90 -1.92
C ALA A 13 -33.57 8.01 -3.38
N ALA A 14 -33.70 9.22 -3.93
CA ALA A 14 -34.09 9.42 -5.33
C ALA A 14 -32.97 8.99 -6.31
N CYS A 15 -31.70 9.20 -5.98
CA CYS A 15 -30.58 8.70 -6.79
C CYS A 15 -30.51 7.16 -6.79
N ILE A 16 -30.81 6.51 -5.66
CA ILE A 16 -30.85 5.05 -5.56
C ILE A 16 -32.07 4.49 -6.34
N ALA A 17 -33.23 5.15 -6.29
CA ALA A 17 -34.43 4.73 -7.00
C ALA A 17 -34.34 4.93 -8.52
N ALA A 18 -33.62 5.96 -9.01
CA ALA A 18 -33.42 6.18 -10.43
C ALA A 18 -32.48 5.14 -11.08
N ALA A 19 -31.62 4.49 -10.29
CA ALA A 19 -30.73 3.43 -10.77
C ALA A 19 -31.46 2.10 -11.04
N SER A 20 -32.68 1.93 -10.57
CA SER A 20 -33.41 0.65 -10.67
C SER A 20 -34.12 0.38 -12.02
N TRP A 21 -34.02 1.29 -13.01
CA TRP A 21 -34.71 1.14 -14.31
C TRP A 21 -33.78 0.78 -15.48
N ALA A 22 -32.52 0.61 -15.24
CA ALA A 22 -31.60 0.09 -16.27
C ALA A 22 -31.53 -1.45 -16.19
N HIS A 23 -32.44 -2.15 -16.86
CA HIS A 23 -32.29 -3.58 -17.12
C HIS A 23 -31.18 -3.78 -18.17
N ALA A 24 -29.93 -3.61 -17.76
CA ALA A 24 -28.80 -4.07 -18.53
C ALA A 24 -28.57 -5.54 -18.21
N GLN A 25 -29.33 -6.43 -18.82
CA GLN A 25 -28.99 -7.86 -18.96
C GLN A 25 -27.87 -7.98 -20.02
N GLY A 26 -26.74 -7.33 -19.81
CA GLY A 26 -25.50 -7.75 -20.43
C GLY A 26 -25.00 -8.96 -19.64
N SER A 27 -24.48 -9.98 -20.28
CA SER A 27 -23.78 -11.06 -19.62
C SER A 27 -22.61 -10.41 -18.87
N ILE A 28 -22.73 -10.28 -17.54
CA ILE A 28 -21.63 -9.82 -16.68
C ILE A 28 -20.63 -10.96 -16.72
N ASN A 29 -19.60 -10.80 -17.52
CA ASN A 29 -18.47 -11.73 -17.55
C ASN A 29 -17.32 -11.03 -16.80
N PRO A 30 -17.12 -11.34 -15.51
CA PRO A 30 -16.07 -10.71 -14.74
C PRO A 30 -14.70 -11.14 -15.27
N ASN A 31 -13.75 -10.21 -15.27
CA ASN A 31 -12.34 -10.54 -15.40
C ASN A 31 -11.89 -11.22 -14.12
N ILE A 32 -11.31 -12.40 -14.25
CA ILE A 32 -10.78 -13.15 -13.10
C ILE A 32 -9.31 -13.42 -13.38
N SER A 33 -8.46 -13.03 -12.45
CA SER A 33 -7.04 -13.38 -12.44
C SER A 33 -6.64 -14.10 -11.16
N VAL A 34 -5.67 -15.00 -11.27
CA VAL A 34 -5.11 -15.75 -10.14
C VAL A 34 -3.59 -15.61 -10.20
N ILE A 35 -2.99 -15.04 -9.15
CA ILE A 35 -1.58 -14.70 -9.12
C ILE A 35 -0.92 -15.32 -7.90
N PRO A 36 -0.34 -16.53 -8.01
CA PRO A 36 0.48 -17.10 -6.97
C PRO A 36 1.89 -16.54 -6.99
N ARG A 37 2.47 -16.34 -5.81
CA ARG A 37 3.85 -15.92 -5.60
C ARG A 37 4.59 -16.95 -4.76
N PHE A 38 5.69 -17.46 -5.29
CA PHE A 38 6.62 -18.35 -4.60
C PHE A 38 7.95 -17.66 -4.41
N VAL A 39 8.63 -17.91 -3.30
CA VAL A 39 9.97 -17.40 -3.06
C VAL A 39 10.87 -18.50 -2.50
N ILE A 40 12.07 -18.60 -3.04
CA ILE A 40 13.16 -19.35 -2.43
C ILE A 40 14.04 -18.31 -1.74
N ARG A 41 14.16 -18.40 -0.43
CA ARG A 41 14.92 -17.43 0.38
C ARG A 41 15.97 -18.10 1.23
N SER A 42 17.08 -17.41 1.38
CA SER A 42 18.14 -17.72 2.33
C SER A 42 18.66 -16.42 2.94
N ASP A 43 18.93 -16.39 4.23
CA ASP A 43 19.52 -15.26 4.92
C ASP A 43 20.56 -15.72 5.95
N ASP A 44 21.43 -14.79 6.38
CA ASP A 44 22.48 -15.08 7.37
C ASP A 44 22.03 -14.80 8.81
N GLY A 45 20.77 -14.42 9.02
CA GLY A 45 20.21 -14.11 10.33
C GLY A 45 21.00 -13.07 11.13
N GLY A 46 21.90 -12.33 10.49
CA GLY A 46 22.83 -11.40 11.13
C GLY A 46 23.92 -12.06 11.98
N LYS A 47 24.12 -13.36 11.86
CA LYS A 47 25.08 -14.14 12.64
C LYS A 47 26.41 -14.25 11.93
N LEU A 48 27.50 -14.16 12.70
CA LEU A 48 28.85 -14.47 12.26
C LEU A 48 29.30 -15.73 12.97
N SER A 49 29.60 -16.82 12.23
CA SER A 49 30.26 -18.00 12.74
C SER A 49 31.73 -17.95 12.33
N GLU A 50 32.65 -18.02 13.29
CA GLU A 50 34.10 -17.95 13.07
C GLU A 50 34.55 -16.78 12.16
N GLY A 51 33.88 -15.63 12.27
CA GLY A 51 34.17 -14.46 11.45
C GLY A 51 33.64 -14.51 10.02
N ARG A 52 32.88 -15.54 9.65
CA ARG A 52 32.22 -15.70 8.36
C ARG A 52 30.71 -15.58 8.49
N ARG A 53 30.06 -15.09 7.44
CA ARG A 53 28.59 -15.09 7.34
C ARG A 53 28.13 -16.45 6.82
N GLU A 54 27.27 -17.11 7.58
CA GLU A 54 26.66 -18.37 7.19
C GLU A 54 25.21 -18.15 6.81
N PHE A 55 24.89 -18.39 5.54
CA PHE A 55 23.54 -18.38 5.06
C PHE A 55 22.77 -19.63 5.47
N SER A 56 21.50 -19.48 5.82
CA SER A 56 20.60 -20.61 6.07
C SER A 56 20.43 -21.47 4.82
N GLN A 57 19.98 -22.70 5.02
CA GLN A 57 19.54 -23.50 3.88
C GLN A 57 18.43 -22.76 3.12
N PRO A 58 18.47 -22.72 1.77
CA PRO A 58 17.40 -22.13 0.99
C PRO A 58 16.06 -22.79 1.29
N ASP A 59 15.06 -21.98 1.60
CA ASP A 59 13.71 -22.42 1.92
C ASP A 59 12.74 -21.95 0.84
N LEU A 60 11.97 -22.90 0.28
CA LEU A 60 10.90 -22.61 -0.68
C LEU A 60 9.62 -22.28 0.06
N GLN A 61 9.21 -21.05 -0.02
CA GLN A 61 8.03 -20.54 0.61
C GLN A 61 6.98 -20.15 -0.44
N PHE A 62 5.75 -20.49 -0.16
CA PHE A 62 4.62 -19.85 -0.81
C PHE A 62 4.35 -18.55 -0.10
N GLN A 63 4.41 -17.43 -0.81
CA GLN A 63 4.19 -16.13 -0.19
C GLN A 63 2.71 -15.79 -0.13
N GLU A 64 2.00 -15.97 -1.23
CA GLU A 64 0.61 -15.55 -1.34
C GLU A 64 -0.03 -16.10 -2.63
N LEU A 65 -1.35 -16.31 -2.58
CA LEU A 65 -2.21 -16.42 -3.74
C LEU A 65 -3.18 -15.24 -3.72
N GLU A 66 -3.15 -14.43 -4.76
CA GLU A 66 -4.15 -13.40 -5.00
C GLU A 66 -5.16 -13.88 -6.04
N ILE A 67 -6.45 -13.64 -5.78
CA ILE A 67 -7.54 -13.86 -6.73
C ILE A 67 -8.25 -12.53 -6.90
N ALA A 68 -8.12 -11.91 -8.05
CA ALA A 68 -8.81 -10.67 -8.37
C ALA A 68 -10.01 -10.96 -9.29
N ILE A 69 -11.15 -10.36 -8.95
CA ILE A 69 -12.40 -10.43 -9.71
C ILE A 69 -12.86 -8.99 -9.91
N GLU A 70 -12.97 -8.55 -11.15
CA GLU A 70 -13.46 -7.22 -11.47
C GLU A 70 -14.54 -7.26 -12.54
N SER A 71 -15.53 -6.40 -12.39
CA SER A 71 -16.60 -6.27 -13.38
C SER A 71 -17.28 -4.91 -13.32
N TYR A 72 -17.76 -4.44 -14.46
CA TYR A 72 -18.76 -3.39 -14.48
C TYR A 72 -20.11 -3.96 -14.04
N LEU A 73 -20.70 -3.36 -13.02
CA LEU A 73 -22.05 -3.68 -12.55
C LEU A 73 -23.10 -3.11 -13.53
N ASN A 74 -22.78 -1.95 -14.09
CA ASN A 74 -23.54 -1.23 -15.10
C ASN A 74 -22.62 -0.17 -15.73
N PRO A 75 -23.05 0.63 -16.73
CA PRO A 75 -22.20 1.65 -17.36
C PRO A 75 -21.68 2.74 -16.42
N PHE A 76 -22.22 2.88 -15.22
CA PHE A 76 -21.88 3.93 -14.25
C PHE A 76 -21.06 3.42 -13.07
N ALA A 77 -21.05 2.12 -12.80
CA ALA A 77 -20.40 1.56 -11.62
C ALA A 77 -19.68 0.24 -11.93
N LYS A 78 -18.57 0.02 -11.23
CA LYS A 78 -17.79 -1.22 -11.23
C LYS A 78 -17.59 -1.75 -9.82
N ALA A 79 -17.32 -3.04 -9.70
CA ALA A 79 -16.90 -3.68 -8.46
C ALA A 79 -15.59 -4.41 -8.65
N ASP A 80 -14.77 -4.37 -7.62
CA ASP A 80 -13.47 -5.05 -7.51
C ASP A 80 -13.48 -5.88 -6.23
N VAL A 81 -13.07 -7.15 -6.34
CA VAL A 81 -12.90 -8.08 -5.22
C VAL A 81 -11.52 -8.68 -5.32
N ILE A 82 -10.71 -8.52 -4.29
CA ILE A 82 -9.38 -9.12 -4.21
C ILE A 82 -9.34 -10.00 -2.96
N LEU A 83 -9.18 -11.29 -3.19
CA LEU A 83 -9.06 -12.30 -2.17
C LEU A 83 -7.62 -12.75 -2.09
N THR A 84 -7.12 -12.94 -0.86
CA THR A 84 -5.75 -13.39 -0.63
C THR A 84 -5.72 -14.62 0.25
N LEU A 85 -4.83 -15.55 -0.08
CA LEU A 85 -4.46 -16.67 0.74
C LEU A 85 -2.98 -16.48 1.11
N PRO A 86 -2.67 -16.06 2.35
CA PRO A 86 -1.30 -15.80 2.78
C PRO A 86 -0.49 -17.11 2.96
N GLY A 87 0.81 -16.99 2.77
CA GLY A 87 1.74 -18.10 2.58
C GLY A 87 1.81 -19.19 3.63
N PRO A 88 2.06 -18.91 4.92
CA PRO A 88 2.28 -19.98 5.89
C PRO A 88 1.05 -20.89 6.06
N ASP A 89 -0.10 -20.43 5.61
CA ASP A 89 -1.41 -21.00 5.88
C ASP A 89 -2.05 -21.74 4.69
N ILE A 90 -1.28 -22.14 3.66
CA ILE A 90 -1.84 -22.98 2.59
C ILE A 90 -2.61 -24.19 3.16
N GLY A 91 -2.14 -24.74 4.28
CA GLY A 91 -2.82 -25.83 4.98
C GLY A 91 -3.96 -25.38 5.90
N ALA A 92 -4.02 -24.12 6.31
CA ALA A 92 -5.02 -23.62 7.25
C ALA A 92 -6.25 -23.00 6.57
N GLY A 93 -6.20 -22.78 5.23
CA GLY A 93 -7.36 -22.47 4.39
C GLY A 93 -8.09 -21.16 4.71
N LYS A 94 -7.44 -20.19 5.33
CA LYS A 94 -8.06 -18.90 5.65
C LYS A 94 -7.93 -17.95 4.48
N LEU A 95 -8.91 -17.97 3.59
CA LEU A 95 -9.05 -16.97 2.55
C LEU A 95 -9.40 -15.61 3.18
N GLY A 96 -8.56 -14.61 2.96
CA GLY A 96 -8.78 -13.24 3.40
C GLY A 96 -9.46 -12.40 2.31
N ILE A 97 -10.21 -11.39 2.71
CA ILE A 97 -10.66 -10.33 1.79
C ILE A 97 -9.65 -9.20 1.93
N GLU A 98 -8.81 -9.02 0.91
CA GLU A 98 -7.88 -7.91 0.87
C GLU A 98 -8.61 -6.64 0.46
N GLU A 99 -9.29 -6.67 -0.70
CA GLU A 99 -10.11 -5.56 -1.15
C GLU A 99 -11.51 -6.05 -1.56
N LEU A 100 -12.51 -5.25 -1.25
CA LEU A 100 -13.90 -5.45 -1.67
C LEU A 100 -14.58 -4.10 -1.73
N TYR A 101 -14.74 -3.55 -2.92
CA TYR A 101 -15.35 -2.24 -3.09
C TYR A 101 -16.12 -2.10 -4.41
N ALA A 102 -17.04 -1.14 -4.41
CA ALA A 102 -17.68 -0.66 -5.61
C ALA A 102 -17.29 0.80 -5.86
N THR A 103 -17.15 1.17 -7.13
CA THR A 103 -16.83 2.53 -7.56
C THR A 103 -17.87 3.03 -8.55
N VAL A 104 -18.51 4.15 -8.24
CA VAL A 104 -19.28 4.95 -9.22
C VAL A 104 -18.28 5.75 -10.01
N VAL A 105 -18.17 5.46 -11.31
CA VAL A 105 -17.13 6.04 -12.20
C VAL A 105 -17.69 7.08 -13.15
N ARG A 106 -19.01 7.24 -13.22
CA ARG A 106 -19.70 8.21 -14.10
C ARG A 106 -21.04 8.60 -13.50
N GLY A 107 -21.55 9.73 -13.95
CA GLY A 107 -22.90 10.20 -13.62
C GLY A 107 -23.00 11.04 -12.35
N LEU A 108 -21.91 11.23 -11.62
CA LEU A 108 -21.86 12.17 -10.50
C LEU A 108 -21.46 13.58 -10.99
N PRO A 109 -21.89 14.64 -10.31
CA PRO A 109 -21.47 16.01 -10.62
C PRO A 109 -19.95 16.14 -10.59
N LEU A 110 -19.40 17.02 -11.43
CA LEU A 110 -17.96 17.32 -11.53
C LEU A 110 -17.10 16.10 -11.89
N ASP A 111 -17.66 15.09 -12.53
CA ASP A 111 -16.99 13.82 -12.85
C ASP A 111 -16.34 13.16 -11.61
N LEU A 112 -16.99 13.35 -10.46
CA LEU A 112 -16.57 12.75 -9.21
C LEU A 112 -16.62 11.23 -9.30
N ASN A 113 -15.56 10.55 -8.88
CA ASN A 113 -15.60 9.11 -8.62
C ASN A 113 -15.85 8.89 -7.13
N LEU A 114 -16.77 7.98 -6.81
CA LEU A 114 -17.09 7.60 -5.43
C LEU A 114 -16.86 6.11 -5.25
N ARG A 115 -15.97 5.74 -4.32
CA ARG A 115 -15.68 4.35 -3.95
C ARG A 115 -16.17 4.07 -2.55
N VAL A 116 -16.75 2.89 -2.33
CA VAL A 116 -17.24 2.43 -1.03
C VAL A 116 -16.85 0.98 -0.83
N GLY A 117 -16.25 0.66 0.31
CA GLY A 117 -15.85 -0.69 0.67
C GLY A 117 -14.50 -0.75 1.38
N LYS A 118 -13.86 -1.91 1.35
CA LYS A 118 -12.50 -2.11 1.84
C LYS A 118 -11.53 -1.99 0.66
N TYR A 119 -10.56 -1.10 0.77
CA TYR A 119 -9.62 -0.81 -0.31
C TYR A 119 -8.30 -0.27 0.23
N ARG A 120 -7.25 -0.37 -0.56
CA ARG A 120 -5.97 0.31 -0.30
C ARG A 120 -6.15 1.81 -0.53
N ALA A 121 -5.95 2.61 0.53
CA ALA A 121 -6.08 4.06 0.45
C ALA A 121 -5.04 4.65 -0.51
N GLU A 122 -5.41 5.71 -1.21
CA GLU A 122 -4.47 6.46 -2.04
C GLU A 122 -3.56 7.32 -1.14
N PHE A 123 -2.61 6.67 -0.46
CA PHE A 123 -1.60 7.31 0.37
C PHE A 123 -0.21 6.89 -0.11
N GLY A 124 0.57 7.84 -0.63
CA GLY A 124 1.78 7.53 -1.36
C GLY A 124 1.50 6.83 -2.70
N LYS A 125 2.53 6.42 -3.38
CA LYS A 125 2.45 5.72 -4.67
C LYS A 125 2.45 4.21 -4.50
N LEU A 126 3.32 3.69 -3.62
CA LEU A 126 3.55 2.25 -3.51
C LEU A 126 2.37 1.52 -2.87
N ASN A 127 1.68 2.17 -1.91
CA ASN A 127 0.51 1.58 -1.25
C ASN A 127 -0.63 1.21 -2.22
N MET A 128 -0.73 1.91 -3.35
CA MET A 128 -1.72 1.62 -4.39
C MET A 128 -1.35 0.42 -5.28
N ILE A 129 -0.12 -0.09 -5.16
CA ILE A 129 0.43 -1.13 -6.04
C ILE A 129 0.58 -2.42 -5.24
N HIS A 130 -0.06 -3.49 -5.70
CA HIS A 130 0.06 -4.79 -5.07
C HIS A 130 1.49 -5.34 -5.18
N PRO A 131 1.98 -6.09 -4.17
CA PRO A 131 3.37 -6.56 -4.13
C PRO A 131 3.81 -7.40 -5.34
N HIS A 132 2.88 -8.09 -6.00
CA HIS A 132 3.21 -8.84 -7.21
C HIS A 132 3.65 -7.95 -8.39
N ALA A 133 3.29 -6.66 -8.37
CA ALA A 133 3.65 -5.69 -9.39
C ALA A 133 4.91 -4.85 -9.06
N TRP A 134 5.49 -5.02 -7.87
CA TRP A 134 6.76 -4.35 -7.53
C TRP A 134 7.91 -4.94 -8.35
N PRO A 135 8.94 -4.17 -8.70
CA PRO A 135 10.10 -4.71 -9.41
C PRO A 135 11.03 -5.54 -8.51
N PHE A 136 10.88 -5.46 -7.20
CA PHE A 136 11.69 -6.12 -6.17
C PHE A 136 10.85 -7.14 -5.37
N VAL A 137 11.52 -7.98 -4.57
CA VAL A 137 10.88 -9.08 -3.81
C VAL A 137 10.43 -8.63 -2.41
N SER A 138 11.30 -7.91 -1.69
CA SER A 138 11.02 -7.48 -0.33
C SER A 138 10.36 -6.09 -0.31
N ALA A 139 9.38 -5.88 0.57
CA ALA A 139 8.77 -4.57 0.77
C ALA A 139 9.80 -3.56 1.31
N PRO A 140 9.72 -2.26 0.96
CA PRO A 140 10.51 -1.21 1.57
C PRO A 140 10.33 -1.17 3.09
N LEU A 141 11.41 -0.86 3.82
CA LEU A 141 11.39 -0.84 5.29
C LEU A 141 10.36 0.13 5.85
N VAL A 142 10.13 1.26 5.20
CA VAL A 142 9.15 2.24 5.66
C VAL A 142 7.73 1.71 5.56
N GLU A 143 7.38 1.02 4.48
CA GLU A 143 6.06 0.39 4.30
C GLU A 143 5.82 -0.66 5.38
N GLN A 144 6.80 -1.56 5.59
CA GLN A 144 6.73 -2.60 6.61
C GLN A 144 6.55 -2.02 8.02
N ARG A 145 7.29 -0.96 8.37
CA ARG A 145 7.30 -0.42 9.72
C ARG A 145 6.11 0.48 10.03
N PHE A 146 5.59 1.21 9.03
CA PHE A 146 4.51 2.17 9.22
C PHE A 146 3.12 1.54 9.05
N PHE A 147 2.98 0.58 8.14
CA PHE A 147 1.67 0.00 7.78
C PHE A 147 1.60 -1.53 7.92
N GLY A 148 2.73 -2.18 8.21
CA GLY A 148 2.84 -3.63 8.16
C GLY A 148 2.91 -4.14 6.73
N GLU A 149 1.77 -4.27 6.06
CA GLU A 149 1.70 -4.66 4.65
C GLU A 149 1.21 -3.52 3.75
N SER A 150 0.14 -2.86 4.17
CA SER A 150 -0.47 -1.78 3.41
C SER A 150 -1.44 -0.96 4.26
N LEU A 151 -1.68 0.30 3.86
CA LEU A 151 -2.78 1.10 4.39
C LEU A 151 -4.07 0.68 3.66
N ASN A 152 -4.73 -0.35 4.19
CA ASN A 152 -5.93 -0.96 3.64
C ASN A 152 -7.05 -0.93 4.68
N ASP A 153 -8.17 -0.28 4.37
CA ASP A 153 -9.24 -0.08 5.36
C ASP A 153 -10.63 -0.03 4.72
N LEU A 154 -11.64 -0.21 5.54
CA LEU A 154 -13.03 0.00 5.17
C LEU A 154 -13.34 1.50 5.19
N GLY A 155 -13.92 2.01 4.10
CA GLY A 155 -14.20 3.44 4.02
C GLY A 155 -14.99 3.88 2.81
N ILE A 156 -15.00 5.20 2.64
CA ILE A 156 -15.56 5.90 1.50
C ILE A 156 -14.47 6.81 0.94
N SER A 157 -14.23 6.72 -0.36
CA SER A 157 -13.28 7.56 -1.10
C SER A 157 -14.01 8.39 -2.13
N ALA A 158 -13.66 9.65 -2.21
CA ALA A 158 -14.09 10.54 -3.27
C ALA A 158 -12.87 11.09 -4.02
N SER A 159 -12.86 11.00 -5.34
CA SER A 159 -11.77 11.55 -6.14
C SER A 159 -12.28 12.34 -7.35
N ILE A 160 -11.55 13.40 -7.67
CA ILE A 160 -11.88 14.33 -8.74
C ILE A 160 -10.60 14.73 -9.49
N LEU A 161 -10.75 14.93 -10.81
CA LEU A 161 -9.74 15.59 -11.62
C LEU A 161 -9.94 17.09 -11.55
N LEU A 162 -8.87 17.81 -11.22
CA LEU A 162 -8.90 19.27 -11.16
C LEU A 162 -8.61 19.85 -12.54
N PRO A 163 -9.27 20.97 -12.92
CA PRO A 163 -9.09 21.60 -14.23
C PRO A 163 -7.80 22.44 -14.27
N THR A 164 -6.65 21.80 -14.24
CA THR A 164 -5.32 22.42 -14.17
C THR A 164 -4.62 22.54 -15.52
N GLY A 165 -5.38 22.52 -16.63
CA GLY A 165 -4.84 22.64 -17.99
C GLY A 165 -4.10 21.39 -18.44
N ASP A 166 -2.85 21.54 -18.86
CA ASP A 166 -2.04 20.43 -19.41
C ASP A 166 -1.52 19.46 -18.34
N VAL A 167 -1.69 19.77 -17.06
CA VAL A 167 -1.27 18.90 -15.95
C VAL A 167 -2.47 18.06 -15.49
N TYR A 168 -2.32 16.74 -15.53
CA TYR A 168 -3.33 15.85 -14.97
C TYR A 168 -3.23 15.86 -13.43
N THR A 169 -4.07 16.66 -12.78
CA THR A 169 -4.07 16.80 -11.33
C THR A 169 -5.27 16.10 -10.72
N LYS A 170 -5.04 15.20 -9.78
CA LYS A 170 -6.08 14.43 -9.08
C LYS A 170 -6.07 14.76 -7.60
N LEU A 171 -7.25 15.00 -7.03
CA LEU A 171 -7.47 15.06 -5.60
C LEU A 171 -8.31 13.85 -5.18
N THR A 172 -7.83 13.13 -4.18
CA THR A 172 -8.57 12.03 -3.52
C THR A 172 -8.70 12.32 -2.04
N VAL A 173 -9.88 12.06 -1.47
CA VAL A 173 -10.15 12.18 -0.03
C VAL A 173 -10.86 10.93 0.44
N ASP A 174 -10.38 10.34 1.54
CA ASP A 174 -10.92 9.13 2.13
C ASP A 174 -11.43 9.39 3.55
N LEU A 175 -12.56 8.78 3.86
CA LEU A 175 -13.09 8.62 5.21
C LEU A 175 -12.97 7.14 5.58
N LEU A 176 -12.06 6.80 6.49
CA LEU A 176 -11.66 5.43 6.80
C LEU A 176 -12.09 5.04 8.21
N ARG A 177 -12.27 3.75 8.43
CA ARG A 177 -12.57 3.21 9.75
C ARG A 177 -11.41 3.44 10.73
N GLY A 178 -10.17 3.48 10.26
CA GLY A 178 -8.98 3.71 11.07
C GLY A 178 -8.40 2.45 11.70
N THR A 179 -8.80 1.26 11.25
CA THR A 179 -8.33 -0.01 11.83
C THR A 179 -6.91 -0.37 11.43
N SER A 180 -6.45 0.02 10.26
CA SER A 180 -5.10 -0.33 9.76
C SER A 180 -3.96 0.12 10.67
N VAL A 181 -4.10 1.25 11.36
CA VAL A 181 -3.10 1.72 12.32
C VAL A 181 -3.33 1.14 13.71
N ALA A 182 -4.59 0.98 14.11
CA ALA A 182 -4.94 0.38 15.40
C ALA A 182 -4.57 -1.10 15.47
N ASP A 183 -4.82 -1.85 14.39
CA ASP A 183 -4.46 -3.27 14.32
C ASP A 183 -2.94 -3.47 14.32
N GLY A 184 -2.18 -2.58 13.70
CA GLY A 184 -0.72 -2.58 13.75
C GLY A 184 -0.17 -2.33 15.17
N ALA A 185 -0.94 -1.68 16.04
CA ALA A 185 -0.63 -1.49 17.44
C ALA A 185 -1.19 -2.62 18.36
N GLY A 186 -1.86 -3.62 17.79
CA GLY A 186 -2.46 -4.73 18.55
C GLY A 186 -3.66 -4.32 19.41
N ILE A 187 -4.30 -3.18 19.09
CA ILE A 187 -5.44 -2.67 19.85
C ILE A 187 -6.72 -3.09 19.16
N ALA A 188 -7.39 -4.08 19.71
CA ALA A 188 -8.75 -4.39 19.31
C ALA A 188 -9.70 -3.27 19.74
N ASP A 189 -10.50 -2.73 18.81
CA ASP A 189 -11.59 -1.81 19.17
C ASP A 189 -12.69 -2.57 19.93
N THR A 190 -12.55 -2.63 21.23
CA THR A 190 -13.57 -3.22 22.12
C THR A 190 -14.63 -2.23 22.55
N THR A 191 -14.55 -0.96 22.09
CA THR A 191 -15.39 0.12 22.59
C THR A 191 -16.72 0.25 21.87
N GLY A 192 -16.92 -0.44 20.74
CA GLY A 192 -18.11 -0.31 19.90
C GLY A 192 -18.33 1.11 19.36
N ARG A 193 -17.27 1.90 19.25
CA ARG A 193 -17.34 3.29 18.82
C ARG A 193 -17.59 3.44 17.32
N LYS A 194 -17.98 4.64 16.92
CA LYS A 194 -18.46 4.99 15.58
C LYS A 194 -17.38 4.85 14.51
N PRO A 195 -17.75 4.47 13.26
CA PRO A 195 -16.86 4.43 12.11
C PRO A 195 -16.26 5.82 11.79
N PHE A 196 -15.24 5.83 10.90
CA PHE A 196 -14.56 7.04 10.42
C PHE A 196 -13.68 7.73 11.46
N TYR A 197 -12.79 6.96 12.05
CA TYR A 197 -11.77 7.49 12.98
C TYR A 197 -10.54 8.05 12.27
N ALA A 198 -10.38 7.79 10.96
CA ALA A 198 -9.25 8.25 10.19
C ALA A 198 -9.69 8.91 8.88
N ASN A 199 -8.86 9.82 8.41
CA ASN A 199 -9.06 10.52 7.13
C ASN A 199 -7.75 10.52 6.38
N SER A 200 -7.81 10.29 5.06
CA SER A 200 -6.69 10.43 4.14
C SER A 200 -7.02 11.47 3.09
N ALA A 201 -6.01 12.15 2.60
CA ALA A 201 -6.12 12.98 1.42
C ALA A 201 -4.82 12.89 0.60
N ARG A 202 -4.96 12.82 -0.73
CA ARG A 202 -3.85 12.83 -1.67
C ARG A 202 -4.11 13.81 -2.79
N LEU A 203 -3.13 14.67 -3.04
CA LEU A 203 -3.06 15.50 -4.24
C LEU A 203 -1.91 14.98 -5.10
N SER A 204 -2.17 14.59 -6.34
CA SER A 204 -1.13 14.14 -7.27
C SER A 204 -1.20 14.90 -8.57
N GLY A 205 -0.04 15.20 -9.15
CA GLY A 205 0.13 15.80 -10.45
C GLY A 205 0.94 14.91 -11.37
N PHE A 206 0.45 14.71 -12.59
CA PHE A 206 1.16 13.99 -13.64
C PHE A 206 1.56 14.97 -14.73
N PHE A 207 2.83 14.95 -15.09
CA PHE A 207 3.48 15.85 -16.04
C PHE A 207 4.13 15.02 -17.14
N SER A 208 3.69 15.20 -18.37
CA SER A 208 4.45 14.72 -19.53
C SER A 208 5.52 15.76 -19.82
N LEU A 209 6.78 15.44 -19.57
CA LEU A 209 7.91 16.37 -19.73
C LEU A 209 8.33 16.48 -21.18
N ASP A 210 8.33 15.37 -21.89
CA ASP A 210 8.59 15.24 -23.32
C ASP A 210 7.96 13.93 -23.84
N ASP A 211 8.20 13.59 -25.12
CA ASP A 211 7.62 12.40 -25.77
C ASP A 211 8.05 11.07 -25.11
N ASN A 212 9.11 11.09 -24.31
CA ASN A 212 9.71 9.90 -23.69
C ASN A 212 9.72 9.92 -22.18
N SER A 213 9.39 11.05 -21.56
CA SER A 213 9.59 11.27 -20.11
C SER A 213 8.33 11.75 -19.45
N ASP A 214 7.96 11.05 -18.37
CA ASP A 214 6.82 11.38 -17.52
C ASP A 214 7.27 11.53 -16.07
N LEU A 215 6.65 12.46 -15.36
CA LEU A 215 6.88 12.70 -13.93
C LEU A 215 5.54 12.71 -13.18
N GLU A 216 5.43 11.94 -12.13
CA GLU A 216 4.32 12.04 -11.18
C GLU A 216 4.86 12.50 -9.82
N VAL A 217 4.18 13.44 -9.21
CA VAL A 217 4.47 13.93 -7.87
C VAL A 217 3.19 13.86 -7.05
N GLY A 218 3.25 13.31 -5.85
CA GLY A 218 2.12 13.19 -4.94
C GLY A 218 2.45 13.71 -3.55
N LEU A 219 1.46 14.34 -2.92
CA LEU A 219 1.49 14.74 -1.53
C LEU A 219 0.28 14.14 -0.83
N SER A 220 0.52 13.39 0.26
CA SER A 220 -0.53 12.72 1.01
C SER A 220 -0.48 13.06 2.49
N GLY A 221 -1.66 13.11 3.12
CA GLY A 221 -1.82 13.22 4.56
C GLY A 221 -2.77 12.13 5.06
N TYR A 222 -2.46 11.54 6.23
CA TYR A 222 -3.32 10.57 6.88
C TYR A 222 -3.34 10.84 8.38
N THR A 223 -4.53 10.96 8.95
CA THR A 223 -4.70 11.26 10.38
C THR A 223 -5.90 10.52 10.94
N GLY A 224 -5.80 10.16 12.20
CA GLY A 224 -6.87 9.45 12.89
C GLY A 224 -6.60 9.32 14.38
N ILE A 225 -7.33 8.39 14.99
CA ILE A 225 -7.17 8.04 16.41
C ILE A 225 -6.54 6.67 16.45
N HIS A 226 -5.34 6.56 17.06
CA HIS A 226 -4.66 5.27 17.20
C HIS A 226 -4.95 4.62 18.57
N ASP A 227 -5.41 5.40 19.54
CA ASP A 227 -5.87 4.90 20.82
C ASP A 227 -7.33 5.28 21.07
N PRO A 228 -8.28 4.33 20.97
CA PRO A 228 -9.70 4.59 21.18
C PRO A 228 -10.05 4.95 22.62
N TYR A 229 -9.22 4.63 23.62
CA TYR A 229 -9.48 4.92 25.04
C TYR A 229 -9.13 6.37 25.38
N GLU A 230 -7.88 6.77 25.19
CA GLU A 230 -7.40 8.12 25.48
C GLU A 230 -7.66 9.09 24.33
N ARG A 231 -8.09 8.55 23.13
CA ARG A 231 -8.36 9.30 21.90
C ARG A 231 -7.14 10.06 21.38
N GLU A 232 -5.96 9.50 21.61
CA GLU A 232 -4.74 10.07 21.09
C GLU A 232 -4.68 9.96 19.57
N ARG A 233 -4.19 11.03 18.94
CA ARG A 233 -4.14 11.17 17.49
C ARG A 233 -2.77 10.85 16.94
N PHE A 234 -2.77 10.35 15.71
CA PHE A 234 -1.59 10.27 14.87
C PHE A 234 -1.75 11.14 13.64
N TRP A 235 -0.63 11.47 13.04
CA TRP A 235 -0.56 12.11 11.75
C TRP A 235 0.59 11.52 10.95
N TYR A 236 0.32 11.14 9.70
CA TYR A 236 1.30 10.76 8.70
C TYR A 236 1.26 11.74 7.53
N GLY A 237 2.44 12.13 7.02
CA GLY A 237 2.62 12.84 5.78
C GLY A 237 3.46 12.02 4.82
N ASN A 238 3.21 12.13 3.53
CA ASN A 238 3.98 11.47 2.49
C ASN A 238 4.21 12.41 1.33
N LEU A 239 5.43 12.43 0.82
CA LEU A 239 5.80 13.00 -0.46
C LEU A 239 6.32 11.86 -1.33
N ASP A 240 5.71 11.65 -2.48
CA ASP A 240 6.12 10.63 -3.46
C ASP A 240 6.45 11.26 -4.80
N VAL A 241 7.44 10.67 -5.47
CA VAL A 241 7.89 11.07 -6.80
C VAL A 241 8.14 9.83 -7.63
N LYS A 242 7.62 9.78 -8.85
CA LYS A 242 7.92 8.76 -9.84
C LYS A 242 8.28 9.42 -11.16
N TYR A 243 9.49 9.15 -11.62
CA TYR A 243 9.96 9.52 -12.93
C TYR A 243 10.08 8.28 -13.81
N LYS A 244 9.59 8.36 -15.03
CA LYS A 244 9.66 7.28 -16.03
C LYS A 244 10.19 7.82 -17.34
N TYR A 245 11.26 7.20 -17.83
CA TYR A 245 11.89 7.52 -19.12
C TYR A 245 11.84 6.31 -20.05
N ARG A 246 11.29 6.49 -21.24
CA ARG A 246 11.08 5.45 -22.26
C ARG A 246 11.66 5.89 -23.59
N PRO A 247 12.99 5.81 -23.81
CA PRO A 247 13.61 6.22 -25.05
C PRO A 247 13.22 5.34 -26.24
N SER A 248 12.69 4.17 -25.99
CA SER A 248 12.18 3.25 -27.00
C SER A 248 11.07 2.34 -26.43
N SER A 249 10.37 1.62 -27.30
CA SER A 249 9.41 0.61 -26.87
C SER A 249 10.03 -0.62 -26.19
N TYR A 250 11.36 -0.74 -26.19
CA TYR A 250 12.10 -1.88 -25.63
C TYR A 250 12.85 -1.58 -24.34
N THR A 251 12.94 -0.30 -23.98
CA THR A 251 13.72 0.15 -22.83
C THR A 251 12.95 1.15 -22.00
N SER A 252 13.05 1.05 -20.69
CA SER A 252 12.52 2.04 -19.77
C SER A 252 13.39 2.15 -18.51
N LEU A 253 13.45 3.35 -17.95
CA LEU A 253 14.02 3.63 -16.65
C LEU A 253 12.90 4.18 -15.77
N VAL A 254 12.68 3.57 -14.62
CA VAL A 254 11.79 4.07 -13.58
C VAL A 254 12.64 4.46 -12.37
N VAL A 255 12.49 5.68 -11.89
CA VAL A 255 13.02 6.13 -10.61
C VAL A 255 11.85 6.54 -9.74
N GLN A 256 11.68 5.90 -8.59
CA GLN A 256 10.58 6.18 -7.68
C GLN A 256 11.08 6.22 -6.24
N GLY A 257 10.55 7.17 -5.47
CA GLY A 257 10.83 7.26 -4.06
C GLY A 257 9.70 7.90 -3.30
N GLU A 258 9.67 7.61 -2.00
CA GLU A 258 8.73 8.21 -1.06
C GLU A 258 9.45 8.61 0.21
N TYR A 259 8.98 9.70 0.81
CA TYR A 259 9.42 10.18 2.11
C TYR A 259 8.22 10.32 3.03
N LEU A 260 8.19 9.52 4.10
CA LEU A 260 7.12 9.48 5.06
C LEU A 260 7.53 10.16 6.37
N LEU A 261 6.59 10.91 6.92
CA LEU A 261 6.67 11.53 8.24
C LEU A 261 5.60 10.94 9.14
N ASN A 262 5.92 10.77 10.41
CA ASN A 262 4.97 10.39 11.45
C ASN A 262 5.08 11.33 12.64
N ALA A 263 3.94 11.73 13.17
CA ALA A 263 3.83 12.38 14.46
C ALA A 263 2.66 11.76 15.23
N ARG A 264 2.93 11.28 16.45
CA ARG A 264 1.92 10.71 17.35
C ARG A 264 2.28 10.93 18.80
N LYS A 265 1.33 10.70 19.69
CA LYS A 265 1.62 10.44 21.08
C LYS A 265 1.67 8.93 21.31
N GLY A 266 2.55 8.44 22.14
CA GLY A 266 2.73 7.03 22.38
C GLY A 266 3.33 6.70 23.74
N GLY A 267 3.16 5.44 24.16
CA GLY A 267 3.74 4.85 25.34
C GLY A 267 5.16 4.28 25.13
N GLU A 268 5.65 3.48 26.07
CA GLU A 268 7.02 2.94 26.10
C GLU A 268 7.35 2.01 24.94
N ASP A 269 6.35 1.37 24.39
CA ASP A 269 6.51 0.41 23.29
C ASP A 269 5.33 0.53 22.31
N ALA A 270 5.30 -0.33 21.32
CA ALA A 270 4.22 -0.42 20.36
C ALA A 270 2.85 -0.78 20.98
N SER A 271 2.82 -1.20 22.25
CA SER A 271 1.62 -1.70 22.95
C SER A 271 0.75 -0.60 23.54
N LEU A 272 1.06 0.68 23.37
CA LEU A 272 0.40 1.81 24.05
C LEU A 272 0.51 1.78 25.58
N THR A 273 1.41 0.97 26.16
CA THR A 273 1.70 1.05 27.58
C THR A 273 2.28 2.43 27.88
N PRO A 274 1.61 3.27 28.69
CA PRO A 274 2.11 4.61 28.96
C PRO A 274 3.49 4.55 29.61
N PHE A 275 4.38 5.44 29.23
CA PHE A 275 5.56 5.72 30.05
C PHE A 275 5.11 6.06 31.46
N ARG A 276 5.93 5.69 32.46
CA ARG A 276 5.67 6.10 33.83
C ARG A 276 6.61 7.21 34.22
N ASP A 277 6.04 8.30 34.73
CA ASP A 277 6.84 9.36 35.34
C ASP A 277 7.51 8.89 36.64
N VAL A 278 8.31 9.73 37.27
CA VAL A 278 9.02 9.44 38.52
C VAL A 278 8.09 9.11 39.69
N LEU A 279 6.80 9.38 39.56
CA LEU A 279 5.74 9.08 40.54
C LEU A 279 4.89 7.86 40.14
N GLY A 280 5.28 7.17 39.04
CA GLY A 280 4.56 6.01 38.52
C GLY A 280 3.27 6.34 37.76
N ARG A 281 2.99 7.61 37.44
CA ARG A 281 1.81 8.02 36.69
C ARG A 281 2.02 7.80 35.19
N PRO A 282 0.98 7.39 34.46
CA PRO A 282 1.08 7.19 33.01
C PRO A 282 1.42 8.52 32.29
N GLU A 283 2.40 8.47 31.39
CA GLU A 283 2.84 9.59 30.58
C GLU A 283 2.86 9.19 29.11
N MET A 284 2.15 9.93 28.26
CA MET A 284 2.21 9.79 26.82
C MET A 284 3.15 10.83 26.24
N ARG A 285 4.16 10.40 25.48
CA ARG A 285 5.18 11.26 24.87
C ARG A 285 4.91 11.52 23.40
N SER A 286 5.30 12.70 22.95
CA SER A 286 5.28 13.01 21.53
C SER A 286 6.41 12.24 20.83
N ILE A 287 6.04 11.45 19.81
CA ILE A 287 6.96 10.66 18.99
C ILE A 287 6.90 11.23 17.59
N SER A 288 8.08 11.57 17.05
CA SER A 288 8.24 11.94 15.65
C SER A 288 9.23 11.01 14.99
N SER A 289 8.89 10.48 13.84
CA SER A 289 9.75 9.58 13.08
C SER A 289 9.59 9.80 11.58
N SER A 290 10.55 9.30 10.83
CA SER A 290 10.50 9.37 9.37
C SER A 290 11.07 8.11 8.75
N GLY A 291 10.62 7.84 7.52
CA GLY A 291 11.17 6.79 6.70
C GLY A 291 11.17 7.19 5.24
N MET A 292 11.95 6.50 4.45
CA MET A 292 12.01 6.71 3.01
C MET A 292 12.48 5.45 2.29
N TYR A 293 12.09 5.36 1.05
CA TYR A 293 12.76 4.50 0.08
C TYR A 293 13.01 5.27 -1.21
N LEU A 294 13.98 4.81 -1.97
CA LEU A 294 14.26 5.26 -3.32
C LEU A 294 14.75 4.06 -4.12
N PHE A 295 14.15 3.81 -5.28
CA PHE A 295 14.65 2.80 -6.20
C PHE A 295 14.80 3.33 -7.62
N ALA A 296 15.68 2.69 -8.37
CA ALA A 296 15.79 2.82 -9.81
C ALA A 296 15.72 1.42 -10.44
N ASP A 297 14.91 1.26 -11.47
CA ASP A 297 14.70 0.03 -12.22
C ASP A 297 14.87 0.31 -13.72
N TYR A 298 15.82 -0.36 -14.35
CA TYR A 298 16.09 -0.26 -15.78
C TYR A 298 15.67 -1.53 -16.49
N THR A 299 14.64 -1.42 -17.34
CA THR A 299 14.16 -2.51 -18.20
C THR A 299 14.77 -2.42 -19.58
N PHE A 300 15.23 -3.53 -20.12
CA PHE A 300 15.78 -3.63 -21.46
C PHE A 300 15.27 -4.88 -22.20
N LEU A 301 15.19 -4.77 -23.52
CA LEU A 301 14.64 -5.80 -24.41
C LEU A 301 13.19 -6.21 -24.03
N LYS A 302 12.47 -5.44 -23.21
CA LYS A 302 11.18 -5.76 -22.58
C LYS A 302 11.17 -6.99 -21.68
N LEU A 303 12.26 -7.78 -21.65
CA LEU A 303 12.33 -9.06 -20.99
C LEU A 303 13.09 -9.01 -19.68
N TYR A 304 14.04 -8.11 -19.56
CA TYR A 304 14.97 -8.07 -18.44
C TYR A 304 14.88 -6.74 -17.70
N SER A 305 14.99 -6.79 -16.41
CA SER A 305 15.20 -5.58 -15.60
C SER A 305 16.37 -5.76 -14.64
N ILE A 306 16.98 -4.64 -14.26
CA ILE A 306 17.98 -4.56 -13.19
C ILE A 306 17.75 -3.28 -12.43
N GLY A 307 17.80 -3.36 -11.11
CA GLY A 307 17.56 -2.20 -10.28
C GLY A 307 18.26 -2.25 -8.94
N VAL A 308 18.18 -1.12 -8.27
CA VAL A 308 18.73 -0.90 -6.94
C VAL A 308 17.70 -0.18 -6.08
N ARG A 309 17.69 -0.45 -4.78
CA ARG A 309 16.85 0.24 -3.81
C ARG A 309 17.62 0.58 -2.56
N TYR A 310 17.39 1.75 -2.03
CA TYR A 310 17.83 2.21 -0.72
C TYR A 310 16.63 2.45 0.16
N ASP A 311 16.71 2.01 1.41
CA ASP A 311 15.68 2.13 2.42
C ASP A 311 16.25 2.75 3.69
N ARG A 312 15.47 3.61 4.35
CA ARG A 312 15.71 4.07 5.71
C ARG A 312 14.37 4.24 6.41
N SER A 313 14.20 3.66 7.59
CA SER A 313 12.99 3.86 8.38
C SER A 313 13.29 3.89 9.86
N ALA A 314 12.80 4.90 10.55
CA ALA A 314 12.65 4.87 11.99
C ALA A 314 11.38 4.09 12.37
N SER A 315 11.32 3.59 13.61
CA SER A 315 10.08 3.02 14.14
C SER A 315 9.04 4.14 14.33
N PRO A 316 7.78 3.95 13.89
CA PRO A 316 6.71 4.91 14.15
C PRO A 316 6.34 5.00 15.64
N TYR A 317 6.82 4.07 16.47
CA TYR A 317 6.47 3.96 17.88
C TYR A 317 7.57 4.45 18.83
N SER A 318 8.84 4.53 18.39
CA SER A 318 9.93 4.99 19.27
C SER A 318 10.75 6.13 18.69
N GLY A 319 10.76 6.28 17.37
CA GLY A 319 11.59 7.30 16.70
C GLY A 319 13.11 7.00 16.69
N ASP A 320 13.61 6.36 17.72
CA ASP A 320 15.06 6.10 17.92
C ASP A 320 15.54 4.80 17.27
N ASP A 321 14.63 3.83 17.08
CA ASP A 321 14.94 2.60 16.37
C ASP A 321 14.96 2.83 14.86
N VAL A 322 16.14 2.98 14.29
CA VAL A 322 16.33 3.25 12.86
C VAL A 322 16.93 2.04 12.17
N ALA A 323 16.24 1.55 11.13
CA ALA A 323 16.80 0.58 10.20
C ALA A 323 17.18 1.25 8.86
N ARG A 324 18.17 0.68 8.19
CA ARG A 324 18.61 1.04 6.84
C ARG A 324 18.73 -0.21 6.00
N GLY A 325 18.37 -0.11 4.74
CA GLY A 325 18.45 -1.22 3.82
C GLY A 325 19.04 -0.81 2.48
N PHE A 326 19.62 -1.78 1.81
CA PHE A 326 20.04 -1.67 0.43
C PHE A 326 19.68 -2.97 -0.28
N ALA A 327 19.10 -2.89 -1.48
CA ALA A 327 18.81 -4.05 -2.29
C ALA A 327 19.29 -3.85 -3.73
N VAL A 328 19.75 -4.94 -4.34
CA VAL A 328 19.98 -5.06 -5.79
C VAL A 328 19.04 -6.14 -6.29
N PHE A 329 18.34 -5.87 -7.35
CA PHE A 329 17.38 -6.83 -7.91
C PHE A 329 17.49 -6.93 -9.42
N ALA A 330 17.09 -8.07 -9.94
CA ALA A 330 17.01 -8.35 -11.38
C ALA A 330 15.73 -9.11 -11.69
N GLY A 331 15.10 -8.79 -12.80
CA GLY A 331 13.88 -9.42 -13.29
C GLY A 331 14.08 -10.08 -14.66
N TYR A 332 13.40 -11.19 -14.88
CA TYR A 332 13.25 -11.82 -16.19
C TYR A 332 11.76 -12.12 -16.44
N TYR A 333 11.21 -11.53 -17.48
CA TYR A 333 9.78 -11.57 -17.82
C TYR A 333 9.59 -12.14 -19.23
N PRO A 334 9.71 -13.49 -19.39
CA PRO A 334 9.61 -14.13 -20.71
C PRO A 334 8.26 -13.94 -21.39
N VAL A 335 7.22 -13.76 -20.58
CA VAL A 335 5.86 -13.41 -21.02
C VAL A 335 5.39 -12.25 -20.18
N GLU A 336 5.27 -11.08 -20.80
CA GLU A 336 4.86 -9.84 -20.13
C GLU A 336 3.58 -10.06 -19.33
N GLU A 337 3.58 -9.60 -18.06
CA GLU A 337 2.49 -9.73 -17.08
C GLU A 337 2.03 -11.16 -16.73
N THR A 338 2.56 -12.20 -17.39
CA THR A 338 2.11 -13.58 -17.18
C THR A 338 3.10 -14.43 -16.39
N LEU A 339 4.40 -14.28 -16.65
CA LEU A 339 5.44 -15.02 -15.94
C LEU A 339 6.61 -14.10 -15.60
N GLY A 340 6.99 -14.05 -14.33
CA GLY A 340 8.10 -13.27 -13.83
C GLY A 340 8.99 -14.08 -12.90
N LEU A 341 10.30 -13.95 -13.12
CA LEU A 341 11.34 -14.41 -12.20
C LEU A 341 12.07 -13.18 -11.68
N ARG A 342 12.19 -13.04 -10.35
CA ARG A 342 12.91 -11.93 -9.72
C ARG A 342 13.96 -12.48 -8.76
N LEU A 343 15.18 -12.01 -8.91
CA LEU A 343 16.28 -12.27 -7.99
C LEU A 343 16.58 -11.00 -7.22
N GLU A 344 16.68 -11.07 -5.90
CA GLU A 344 17.03 -9.95 -5.04
C GLU A 344 18.13 -10.36 -4.05
N TYR A 345 19.13 -9.52 -3.90
CA TYR A 345 20.00 -9.48 -2.74
C TYR A 345 19.67 -8.25 -1.92
N ALA A 346 19.42 -8.41 -0.63
CA ALA A 346 19.15 -7.32 0.29
C ALA A 346 20.06 -7.39 1.52
N ASN A 347 20.53 -6.22 1.95
CA ASN A 347 21.23 -6.03 3.20
C ASN A 347 20.42 -5.08 4.07
N THR A 348 20.11 -5.45 5.30
CA THR A 348 19.37 -4.63 6.26
C THR A 348 20.15 -4.51 7.55
N VAL A 349 20.35 -3.29 8.02
CA VAL A 349 20.98 -2.98 9.29
C VAL A 349 19.96 -2.28 10.18
N GLY A 350 19.65 -2.88 11.32
CA GLY A 350 18.75 -2.29 12.32
C GLY A 350 19.49 -1.91 13.59
N ASN A 351 19.03 -0.88 14.27
CA ASN A 351 19.48 -0.47 15.59
C ASN A 351 18.43 -0.82 16.65
N ALA A 352 17.86 -2.02 16.61
CA ALA A 352 17.03 -2.47 17.74
C ALA A 352 17.92 -2.62 18.97
N PRO A 353 17.45 -2.25 20.18
CA PRO A 353 18.22 -2.45 21.40
C PRO A 353 18.69 -3.91 21.52
N GLY A 354 20.00 -4.13 21.49
CA GLY A 354 20.61 -5.47 21.58
C GLY A 354 20.85 -6.20 20.26
N VAL A 355 20.49 -5.64 19.11
CA VAL A 355 20.69 -6.27 17.78
C VAL A 355 21.22 -5.23 16.78
N SER A 356 22.53 -5.05 16.78
CA SER A 356 23.23 -4.22 15.76
C SER A 356 23.79 -5.07 14.61
N ALA A 357 23.10 -6.11 14.22
CA ALA A 357 23.59 -7.02 13.18
C ALA A 357 23.03 -6.67 11.82
N ALA A 358 23.90 -6.56 10.82
CA ALA A 358 23.49 -6.49 9.43
C ALA A 358 23.01 -7.88 8.98
N VAL A 359 21.79 -7.98 8.49
CA VAL A 359 21.23 -9.20 7.89
C VAL A 359 21.34 -9.10 6.38
N ASN A 360 21.92 -10.13 5.76
CA ASN A 360 21.92 -10.28 4.31
C ASN A 360 20.94 -11.38 3.91
N SER A 361 20.20 -11.14 2.84
CA SER A 361 19.28 -12.13 2.28
C SER A 361 19.40 -12.21 0.77
N ILE A 362 19.19 -13.41 0.24
CA ILE A 362 19.04 -13.67 -1.18
C ILE A 362 17.66 -14.30 -1.38
N ALA A 363 16.92 -13.79 -2.33
CA ALA A 363 15.58 -14.28 -2.64
C ALA A 363 15.39 -14.43 -4.14
N LEU A 364 14.90 -15.60 -4.57
CA LEU A 364 14.42 -15.85 -5.93
C LEU A 364 12.91 -16.00 -5.88
N GLN A 365 12.19 -15.08 -6.51
CA GLN A 365 10.74 -15.12 -6.60
C GLN A 365 10.30 -15.63 -7.96
N VAL A 366 9.30 -16.50 -7.96
CA VAL A 366 8.55 -16.94 -9.14
C VAL A 366 7.11 -16.49 -8.96
N LEU A 367 6.62 -15.77 -9.94
CA LEU A 367 5.22 -15.37 -9.99
C LEU A 367 4.68 -15.65 -11.39
N PHE A 368 3.41 -16.01 -11.46
CA PHE A 368 2.71 -16.09 -12.72
C PHE A 368 1.25 -15.68 -12.55
N SER A 369 0.63 -15.23 -13.65
CA SER A 369 -0.77 -14.80 -13.68
C SER A 369 -1.56 -15.72 -14.59
N LEU A 370 -2.70 -16.19 -14.10
CA LEU A 370 -3.71 -16.90 -14.87
C LEU A 370 -4.90 -15.96 -15.07
N GLY A 371 -5.28 -15.73 -16.30
CA GLY A 371 -6.38 -14.81 -16.66
C GLY A 371 -5.92 -13.37 -16.92
N PRO A 372 -6.85 -12.50 -17.35
CA PRO A 372 -6.54 -11.11 -17.65
C PRO A 372 -6.20 -10.36 -16.35
N HIS A 373 -5.01 -9.78 -16.32
CA HIS A 373 -4.54 -9.01 -15.19
C HIS A 373 -4.95 -7.53 -15.32
N LYS A 374 -5.32 -6.90 -14.19
CA LYS A 374 -5.63 -5.47 -14.15
C LYS A 374 -4.37 -4.65 -14.42
N ALA A 375 -4.48 -3.68 -15.32
CA ALA A 375 -3.39 -2.74 -15.54
C ALA A 375 -3.06 -1.98 -14.24
N HIS A 376 -1.78 -1.96 -13.89
CA HIS A 376 -1.32 -1.20 -12.74
C HIS A 376 -1.36 0.30 -13.03
N PRO A 377 -1.67 1.14 -12.04
CA PRO A 377 -1.58 2.58 -12.20
C PRO A 377 -0.15 3.00 -12.53
N PHE A 378 -0.02 3.97 -13.43
CA PHE A 378 1.28 4.52 -13.87
C PHE A 378 2.21 4.78 -12.70
#